data_c4ec9b8eefa8a55c8206c412d87d81e2
#
_entry.id   c4ec9b8eefa8a55c8206c412d87d81e2
#
_cell.length_a   1.000
_cell.length_b   1.000
_cell.length_c   1.000
_cell.angle_alpha   90.00
_cell.angle_beta   90.00
_cell.angle_gamma   90.00
#
_symmetry.space_group_name_H-M   'P 1'
#
loop_
_entity.id
_entity.type
_entity.pdbx_description
1 polymer ?
#
loop_
_entity_poly.entity_id
_entity_poly.type
_entity_poly.pdbx_seq_one_letter_code
_entity_poly.pdbx_strand_id
1 'polypeptide(L)' 'MSQFDLEIGKKIKSFRQKLGLQAKKLSEQLGISPSYLNLIEGGKRKIDGDLLLKISQ' A
#
# COMPACT_ATOMS: atom_id res chain seq x y z
N MET A 1 14.04 6.46 5.37
CA MET A 1 12.81 6.53 4.57
C MET A 1 12.43 7.96 4.31
N SER A 2 11.89 8.25 3.14
CA SER A 2 11.51 9.62 2.83
C SER A 2 10.13 9.94 3.39
N GLN A 3 9.90 11.21 3.64
CA GLN A 3 8.60 11.73 4.05
C GLN A 3 7.53 11.35 3.03
N PHE A 4 7.91 11.38 1.76
CA PHE A 4 7.01 11.04 0.66
C PHE A 4 6.50 9.59 0.77
N ASP A 5 7.41 8.64 1.03
CA ASP A 5 7.03 7.23 1.14
C ASP A 5 6.07 7.01 2.32
N LEU A 6 6.33 7.68 3.43
CA LEU A 6 5.48 7.57 4.60
C LEU A 6 4.08 8.13 4.32
N GLU A 7 3.99 9.26 3.65
CA GLU A 7 2.71 9.86 3.34
C GLU A 7 1.90 9.05 2.34
N ILE A 8 2.57 8.50 1.34
CA ILE A 8 1.91 7.62 0.37
C ILE A 8 1.39 6.37 1.09
N GLY A 9 2.19 5.80 1.98
CA GLY A 9 1.78 4.62 2.76
C GLY A 9 0.55 4.90 3.60
N LYS A 10 0.51 6.04 4.26
CA LYS A 10 -0.64 6.44 5.07
C LYS A 10 -1.89 6.61 4.23
N LYS A 11 -1.76 7.18 3.04
CA LYS A 11 -2.90 7.36 2.14
C LYS A 11 -3.44 6.03 1.65
N ILE A 12 -2.56 5.10 1.33
CA ILE A 12 -2.97 3.76 0.91
C ILE A 12 -3.74 3.07 2.03
N LYS A 13 -3.20 3.13 3.24
CA LYS A 13 -3.86 2.52 4.40
C LYS A 13 -5.23 3.14 4.65
N SER A 14 -5.32 4.47 4.60
CA SER A 14 -6.57 5.19 4.82
C SER A 14 -7.61 4.81 3.76
N PHE A 15 -7.19 4.77 2.49
CA PHE A 15 -8.06 4.39 1.40
C PHE A 15 -8.57 2.97 1.56
N ARG A 16 -7.67 2.05 1.91
CA ARG A 16 -8.02 0.66 2.16
C ARG A 16 -9.07 0.54 3.26
N GLN A 17 -8.85 1.27 4.36
CA GLN A 17 -9.76 1.25 5.49
C GLN A 17 -11.13 1.81 5.13
N LYS A 18 -11.17 2.85 4.32
CA LYS A 18 -12.44 3.42 3.85
C LYS A 18 -13.24 2.44 3.03
N LEU A 19 -12.56 1.58 2.28
CA LEU A 19 -13.21 0.54 1.49
C LEU A 19 -13.57 -0.69 2.31
N GLY A 20 -13.18 -0.72 3.59
CA GLY A 20 -13.44 -1.86 4.44
C GLY A 20 -12.60 -3.08 4.09
N LEU A 21 -11.47 -2.88 3.40
CA LEU A 21 -10.61 -3.99 2.97
C LEU A 21 -9.59 -4.33 4.02
N GLN A 22 -9.40 -5.63 4.27
CA GLN A 22 -8.28 -6.09 5.07
C GLN A 22 -7.00 -6.05 4.24
N ALA A 23 -5.85 -5.92 4.93
CA ALA A 23 -4.56 -5.87 4.24
C ALA A 23 -4.34 -7.11 3.38
N LYS A 24 -4.76 -8.28 3.86
CA LYS A 24 -4.64 -9.53 3.11
C LYS A 24 -5.37 -9.43 1.77
N LYS A 25 -6.59 -8.90 1.79
CA LYS A 25 -7.41 -8.80 0.58
C LYS A 25 -6.78 -7.86 -0.43
N LEU A 26 -6.34 -6.69 0.04
CA LEU A 26 -5.71 -5.73 -0.87
C LEU A 26 -4.39 -6.27 -1.42
N SER A 27 -3.59 -6.93 -0.59
CA SER A 27 -2.32 -7.50 -1.06
C SER A 27 -2.55 -8.55 -2.15
N GLU A 28 -3.59 -9.37 -2.03
CA GLU A 28 -3.94 -10.34 -3.06
C GLU A 28 -4.29 -9.64 -4.38
N GLN A 29 -5.07 -8.57 -4.31
CA GLN A 29 -5.45 -7.81 -5.49
C GLN A 29 -4.25 -7.16 -6.16
N LEU A 30 -3.24 -6.78 -5.37
CA LEU A 30 -2.03 -6.14 -5.90
C LEU A 30 -0.95 -7.14 -6.30
N GLY A 31 -1.14 -8.42 -5.99
CA GLY A 31 -0.14 -9.43 -6.30
C GLY A 31 1.09 -9.38 -5.42
N ILE A 32 0.95 -8.90 -4.19
CA ILE A 32 2.06 -8.81 -3.23
C ILE A 32 1.66 -9.52 -1.94
N SER A 33 2.65 -9.74 -1.06
CA SER A 33 2.36 -10.35 0.23
C SER A 33 1.77 -9.32 1.20
N PRO A 34 0.97 -9.77 2.19
CA PRO A 34 0.47 -8.87 3.23
C PRO A 34 1.60 -8.19 4.00
N SER A 35 2.71 -8.90 4.22
CA SER A 35 3.88 -8.33 4.92
C SER A 35 4.47 -7.17 4.13
N TYR A 36 4.57 -7.33 2.81
CA TYR A 36 5.08 -6.26 1.96
C TYR A 36 4.15 -5.05 1.98
N LEU A 37 2.84 -5.29 1.92
CA LEU A 37 1.87 -4.21 2.01
C LEU A 37 2.00 -3.45 3.33
N ASN A 38 2.17 -4.18 4.44
CA ASN A 38 2.36 -3.53 5.74
C ASN A 38 3.59 -2.63 5.76
N LEU A 39 4.69 -3.06 5.13
CA LEU A 39 5.89 -2.24 5.04
C LEU A 39 5.65 -0.97 4.22
N ILE A 40 4.91 -1.10 3.13
CA ILE A 40 4.55 0.06 2.31
C ILE A 40 3.68 1.04 3.10
N GLU A 41 2.66 0.53 3.77
CA GLU A 41 1.74 1.37 4.55
C GLU A 41 2.46 2.06 5.70
N GLY A 42 3.49 1.44 6.24
CA GLY A 42 4.30 2.04 7.30
C GLY A 42 5.41 2.95 6.81
N GLY A 43 5.55 3.12 5.50
CA GLY A 43 6.58 3.98 4.92
C GLY A 43 7.98 3.36 4.95
N LYS A 44 8.07 2.05 5.15
CA LYS A 44 9.36 1.37 5.26
C LYS A 44 9.83 0.75 3.96
N ARG A 45 9.02 0.81 2.93
CA ARG A 45 9.35 0.36 1.59
C ARG A 45 8.82 1.36 0.59
N LYS A 46 9.56 1.53 -0.50
CA LYS A 46 9.09 2.37 -1.59
C LYS A 46 8.01 1.65 -2.38
N ILE A 47 7.10 2.46 -2.90
CA ILE A 47 6.14 1.97 -3.87
C ILE A 47 6.74 2.20 -5.25
N ASP A 48 6.81 1.14 -6.09
CA ASP A 48 7.34 1.30 -7.45
C ASP A 48 6.21 1.70 -8.41
N GLY A 49 6.59 2.01 -9.66
CA GLY A 49 5.65 2.48 -10.66
C GLY A 49 4.58 1.47 -11.00
N ASP A 50 4.96 0.20 -11.10
CA ASP A 50 4.00 -0.87 -11.42
C ASP A 50 2.94 -1.00 -10.33
N LEU A 51 3.38 -0.97 -9.09
CA LEU A 51 2.47 -1.10 -7.96
C LEU A 51 1.55 0.12 -7.86
N LEU A 52 2.10 1.30 -8.10
CA LEU A 52 1.32 2.52 -8.09
C LEU A 52 0.21 2.48 -9.16
N LEU A 53 0.53 1.97 -10.35
CA LEU A 53 -0.46 1.82 -11.41
C LEU A 53 -1.58 0.86 -10.99
N LYS A 54 -1.24 -0.24 -10.35
CA LYS A 54 -2.23 -1.19 -9.89
C LYS A 54 -3.17 -0.58 -8.85
N ILE A 55 -2.62 0.23 -7.96
CA ILE A 55 -3.41 0.88 -6.92
C ILE A 55 -4.37 1.91 -7.53
N SER A 56 -3.92 2.62 -8.56
CA SER A 56 -4.72 3.69 -9.16
C SER A 56 -5.82 3.19 -10.10
N GLN A 57 -5.83 1.91 -10.39
CA GLN A 57 -6.91 1.30 -11.17
C GLN A 57 -8.06 0.83 -10.24
#